data_716ad89d6ef2bdf0e8d4b211ee6a4c83
#
_entry.id   716ad89d6ef2bdf0e8d4b211ee6a4c83
#
_cell.length_a   1.000
_cell.length_b   1.000
_cell.length_c   1.000
_cell.angle_alpha   90.00
_cell.angle_beta   90.00
_cell.angle_gamma   90.00
#
_symmetry.space_group_name_H-M   'P 1'
#
loop_
_entity.id
_entity.type
_entity.pdbx_description
1 polymer ?
#
loop_
_entity_poly.entity_id
_entity_poly.type
_entity_poly.pdbx_seq_one_letter_code
_entity_poly.pdbx_strand_id
1 'polypeptide(L)'
;MRTSSPDRPAVQLSVRTPGWVLINDSWYYLDGSGAMRTGWLLLGNTWYWLEPSGLMATGFKSVGGVLYYFSKSGSMDSDWFIDNQTWHYADSSGAIRTGWLYRNSKWYWLDPNNNGAMLEGFQTVNGDRYYLDPERGGALTCNAWVFSQDETAFYACGSGAIVLSGVRDDEGAIRLKDSEDKTITGWYWSSAARAWFYTDSDGVLQRGWQFIGGRWYHLDNESGVMNTGWFLDDDGTWYYLISSGQMVTGWNRIGDSEYFFNASGAWVEPERAGRTSLQSQIVSRCYYVPSPGAGLCSEWVSHVFCPVLGSYPNGDACDMFWNWCHSRDLSQLKVGMIVAVPTHTHTRAGARWGHIAIYIGNGMVMDNIGYIRTTSLAWWLNYYHTTATPQWGWVLNTPVE
;
A
#
# COMPACT_ATOMS: atom_id res chain seq x y z
N MET A 1 35.93 -71.14 45.48
CA MET A 1 36.83 -70.50 44.50
C MET A 1 36.24 -69.15 44.15
N ARG A 2 36.83 -68.04 44.57
CA ARG A 2 36.43 -66.62 44.24
C ARG A 2 37.29 -66.28 43.01
N THR A 3 36.66 -65.99 41.87
CA THR A 3 37.32 -65.41 40.73
C THR A 3 37.29 -63.87 40.88
N SER A 4 38.40 -63.27 41.09
CA SER A 4 38.66 -61.85 41.10
C SER A 4 38.57 -61.29 39.68
N SER A 5 37.73 -60.25 39.49
CA SER A 5 37.73 -59.38 38.33
C SER A 5 39.07 -58.64 38.21
N PRO A 6 39.62 -58.44 36.99
CA PRO A 6 40.83 -57.66 36.84
C PRO A 6 40.54 -56.16 37.05
N ASP A 7 41.29 -55.56 37.99
CA ASP A 7 41.33 -54.12 38.21
C ASP A 7 41.67 -53.40 36.90
N ARG A 8 40.80 -52.52 36.45
CA ARG A 8 41.15 -51.50 35.44
C ARG A 8 42.14 -50.53 36.10
N PRO A 9 43.30 -50.31 35.44
CA PRO A 9 44.22 -49.31 35.98
C PRO A 9 43.53 -47.93 35.98
N ALA A 10 43.43 -47.34 37.17
CA ALA A 10 43.05 -45.94 37.31
C ALA A 10 44.13 -45.13 36.54
N VAL A 11 43.75 -44.43 35.47
CA VAL A 11 44.59 -43.45 34.81
C VAL A 11 44.84 -42.33 35.83
N GLN A 12 46.01 -42.38 36.50
CA GLN A 12 46.45 -41.34 37.40
C GLN A 12 46.90 -40.15 36.57
N LEU A 13 45.99 -39.19 36.33
CA LEU A 13 46.32 -37.94 35.67
C LEU A 13 47.19 -37.11 36.60
N SER A 14 48.49 -37.01 36.32
CA SER A 14 49.50 -36.33 37.08
C SER A 14 49.56 -34.82 36.84
N VAL A 15 48.53 -34.21 36.26
CA VAL A 15 48.51 -32.75 36.01
C VAL A 15 47.21 -32.20 36.57
N ARG A 16 47.31 -31.52 37.72
CA ARG A 16 46.20 -30.79 38.39
C ARG A 16 46.10 -29.34 37.90
N THR A 17 46.27 -29.09 36.62
CA THR A 17 46.05 -27.75 36.08
C THR A 17 44.57 -27.60 35.72
N PRO A 18 43.85 -26.61 36.29
CA PRO A 18 42.48 -26.33 35.91
C PRO A 18 42.40 -26.00 34.43
N GLY A 19 41.38 -26.50 33.73
CA GLY A 19 41.18 -26.19 32.31
C GLY A 19 40.70 -27.34 31.47
N TRP A 20 40.67 -27.12 30.18
CA TRP A 20 40.28 -28.08 29.18
C TRP A 20 41.32 -29.21 29.01
N VAL A 21 40.86 -30.44 28.97
CA VAL A 21 41.69 -31.62 28.76
C VAL A 21 41.05 -32.53 27.71
N LEU A 22 41.89 -33.03 26.78
CA LEU A 22 41.47 -33.93 25.73
C LEU A 22 41.84 -35.37 26.15
N ILE A 23 40.85 -36.26 26.24
CA ILE A 23 41.02 -37.65 26.61
C ILE A 23 40.28 -38.52 25.56
N ASN A 24 40.98 -39.34 24.82
CA ASN A 24 40.41 -40.23 23.78
C ASN A 24 39.49 -39.42 22.80
N ASP A 25 40.04 -38.35 22.23
CA ASP A 25 39.38 -37.44 21.31
C ASP A 25 38.13 -36.76 21.86
N SER A 26 37.97 -36.72 23.19
CA SER A 26 36.82 -36.10 23.86
C SER A 26 37.30 -35.04 24.83
N TRP A 27 36.64 -33.88 24.83
CA TRP A 27 36.98 -32.76 25.69
C TRP A 27 36.24 -32.82 27.04
N TYR A 28 37.00 -32.55 28.10
CA TYR A 28 36.57 -32.48 29.49
C TYR A 28 37.14 -31.20 30.12
N TYR A 29 36.51 -30.73 31.19
CA TYR A 29 37.03 -29.58 31.95
C TYR A 29 37.31 -29.97 33.40
N LEU A 30 38.55 -29.70 33.87
CA LEU A 30 38.96 -29.94 35.24
C LEU A 30 38.89 -28.65 36.05
N ASP A 31 38.35 -28.71 37.28
CA ASP A 31 38.35 -27.59 38.21
C ASP A 31 39.72 -27.44 38.94
N GLY A 32 39.79 -26.43 39.85
CA GLY A 32 41.03 -26.12 40.62
C GLY A 32 41.52 -27.27 41.52
N SER A 33 40.70 -28.28 41.76
CA SER A 33 41.07 -29.49 42.53
C SER A 33 41.52 -30.63 41.63
N GLY A 34 41.38 -30.47 40.31
CA GLY A 34 41.59 -31.51 39.33
C GLY A 34 40.37 -32.45 39.16
N ALA A 35 39.23 -32.11 39.72
CA ALA A 35 38.00 -32.82 39.54
C ALA A 35 37.30 -32.48 38.23
N MET A 36 36.71 -33.47 37.56
CA MET A 36 35.98 -33.30 36.31
C MET A 36 34.67 -32.51 36.59
N ARG A 37 34.44 -31.40 35.86
CA ARG A 37 33.24 -30.61 35.93
C ARG A 37 32.10 -31.26 35.16
N THR A 38 30.86 -31.01 35.59
CA THR A 38 29.63 -31.40 34.91
C THR A 38 28.63 -30.24 34.99
N GLY A 39 27.64 -30.21 34.10
CA GLY A 39 26.64 -29.15 34.03
C GLY A 39 27.13 -27.88 33.33
N TRP A 40 26.45 -26.77 33.59
CA TRP A 40 26.79 -25.48 32.97
C TRP A 40 28.13 -24.95 33.41
N LEU A 41 28.95 -24.50 32.47
CA LEU A 41 30.24 -23.91 32.67
C LEU A 41 30.35 -22.59 31.91
N LEU A 42 30.58 -21.49 32.62
CA LEU A 42 30.86 -20.18 32.06
C LEU A 42 32.36 -19.89 32.12
N LEU A 43 32.97 -19.68 30.94
CA LEU A 43 34.37 -19.25 30.83
C LEU A 43 34.44 -17.93 30.06
N GLY A 44 34.82 -16.86 30.77
CA GLY A 44 34.66 -15.51 30.23
C GLY A 44 33.18 -15.21 29.95
N ASN A 45 32.82 -14.98 28.71
CA ASN A 45 31.44 -14.72 28.27
C ASN A 45 30.85 -15.89 27.47
N THR A 46 31.50 -17.06 27.51
CA THR A 46 31.09 -18.23 26.72
C THR A 46 30.55 -19.33 27.61
N TRP A 47 29.36 -19.79 27.34
CA TRP A 47 28.73 -20.91 28.00
C TRP A 47 29.09 -22.22 27.32
N TYR A 48 29.29 -23.24 28.14
CA TYR A 48 29.52 -24.65 27.75
C TYR A 48 28.59 -25.53 28.57
N TRP A 49 28.27 -26.71 28.04
CA TRP A 49 27.57 -27.76 28.76
C TRP A 49 28.45 -28.98 28.87
N LEU A 50 28.67 -29.44 30.08
CA LEU A 50 29.37 -30.69 30.36
C LEU A 50 28.34 -31.73 30.80
N GLU A 51 28.24 -32.81 30.05
CA GLU A 51 27.30 -33.90 30.34
C GLU A 51 27.57 -34.53 31.71
N PRO A 52 26.63 -35.32 32.28
CA PRO A 52 26.88 -36.03 33.54
C PRO A 52 28.14 -36.92 33.53
N SER A 53 28.58 -37.34 32.37
CA SER A 53 29.85 -38.04 32.16
C SER A 53 31.09 -37.14 32.20
N GLY A 54 30.90 -35.81 32.28
CA GLY A 54 31.94 -34.80 32.13
C GLY A 54 32.26 -34.43 30.68
N LEU A 55 31.69 -35.11 29.68
CA LEU A 55 31.95 -34.87 28.28
C LEU A 55 31.43 -33.48 27.85
N MET A 56 32.24 -32.70 27.14
CA MET A 56 31.81 -31.44 26.54
C MET A 56 30.78 -31.70 25.45
N ALA A 57 29.61 -31.04 25.57
CA ALA A 57 28.55 -31.13 24.58
C ALA A 57 28.89 -30.37 23.29
N THR A 58 28.49 -30.95 22.16
CA THR A 58 28.49 -30.33 20.84
C THR A 58 27.18 -30.70 20.11
N GLY A 59 26.79 -29.85 19.13
CA GLY A 59 25.51 -30.00 18.43
C GLY A 59 24.30 -29.71 19.29
N PHE A 60 23.12 -30.19 18.88
CA PHE A 60 21.89 -29.98 19.62
C PHE A 60 21.82 -30.83 20.89
N LYS A 61 21.51 -30.19 22.02
CA LYS A 61 21.37 -30.84 23.33
C LYS A 61 20.17 -30.34 24.07
N SER A 62 19.36 -31.23 24.62
CA SER A 62 18.28 -30.88 25.54
C SER A 62 18.82 -30.88 26.97
N VAL A 63 18.73 -29.73 27.63
CA VAL A 63 19.15 -29.54 29.00
C VAL A 63 17.99 -29.02 29.80
N GLY A 64 17.51 -29.81 30.75
CA GLY A 64 16.35 -29.45 31.57
C GLY A 64 15.05 -29.20 30.75
N GLY A 65 14.91 -29.89 29.61
CA GLY A 65 13.74 -29.73 28.74
C GLY A 65 13.84 -28.57 27.73
N VAL A 66 14.91 -27.80 27.76
CA VAL A 66 15.22 -26.73 26.80
C VAL A 66 16.28 -27.18 25.82
N LEU A 67 16.06 -26.94 24.54
CA LEU A 67 17.01 -27.27 23.47
C LEU A 67 18.02 -26.14 23.29
N TYR A 68 19.32 -26.51 23.25
CA TYR A 68 20.45 -25.63 23.00
C TYR A 68 21.28 -26.17 21.85
N TYR A 69 22.12 -25.32 21.27
CA TYR A 69 23.13 -25.74 20.30
C TYR A 69 24.53 -25.32 20.78
N PHE A 70 25.44 -26.28 20.70
CA PHE A 70 26.84 -26.08 21.02
C PHE A 70 27.67 -26.29 19.77
N SER A 71 28.51 -25.32 19.43
CA SER A 71 29.40 -25.41 18.27
C SER A 71 30.36 -26.60 18.37
N LYS A 72 31.16 -26.85 17.35
CA LYS A 72 32.21 -27.85 17.37
C LYS A 72 33.26 -27.62 18.44
N SER A 73 33.42 -26.34 18.86
CA SER A 73 34.31 -25.97 19.96
C SER A 73 33.65 -26.09 21.34
N GLY A 74 32.41 -26.52 21.42
CA GLY A 74 31.62 -26.63 22.62
C GLY A 74 30.95 -25.34 23.11
N SER A 75 31.22 -24.20 22.45
CA SER A 75 30.58 -22.93 22.81
C SER A 75 29.09 -22.94 22.48
N MET A 76 28.26 -22.53 23.44
CA MET A 76 26.83 -22.36 23.22
C MET A 76 26.59 -21.17 22.25
N ASP A 77 25.83 -21.42 21.21
CA ASP A 77 25.42 -20.38 20.26
C ASP A 77 24.18 -19.61 20.75
N SER A 78 24.15 -18.35 20.41
CA SER A 78 23.00 -17.45 20.59
C SER A 78 22.87 -16.59 19.34
N ASP A 79 21.65 -16.03 19.11
CA ASP A 79 21.31 -15.35 17.85
C ASP A 79 21.24 -16.34 16.66
N TRP A 80 21.43 -15.88 15.42
CA TRP A 80 21.44 -16.70 14.22
C TRP A 80 22.71 -17.53 14.10
N PHE A 81 22.58 -18.81 13.84
CA PHE A 81 23.72 -19.71 13.55
C PHE A 81 23.35 -20.72 12.45
N ILE A 82 24.38 -21.36 11.89
CA ILE A 82 24.21 -22.36 10.84
C ILE A 82 24.67 -23.73 11.36
N ASP A 83 23.81 -24.74 11.21
CA ASP A 83 24.18 -26.14 11.33
C ASP A 83 23.85 -26.88 10.03
N ASN A 84 24.82 -27.61 9.44
CA ASN A 84 24.65 -28.36 8.22
C ASN A 84 23.92 -27.56 7.08
N GLN A 85 24.35 -26.31 6.83
CA GLN A 85 23.79 -25.39 5.83
C GLN A 85 22.37 -24.88 6.14
N THR A 86 21.83 -25.18 7.31
CA THR A 86 20.52 -24.74 7.74
C THR A 86 20.62 -23.66 8.82
N TRP A 87 19.88 -22.59 8.66
CA TRP A 87 19.79 -21.53 9.64
C TRP A 87 18.90 -21.92 10.82
N HIS A 88 19.34 -21.57 12.02
CA HIS A 88 18.62 -21.71 13.29
C HIS A 88 18.75 -20.43 14.08
N TYR A 89 17.86 -20.22 15.04
CA TYR A 89 17.92 -19.09 15.95
C TYR A 89 17.84 -19.54 17.40
N ALA A 90 18.77 -19.07 18.23
CA ALA A 90 18.73 -19.20 19.68
C ALA A 90 18.54 -17.81 20.30
N ASP A 91 17.74 -17.72 21.35
CA ASP A 91 17.59 -16.44 22.08
C ASP A 91 18.82 -16.12 22.95
N SER A 92 18.78 -14.99 23.65
CA SER A 92 19.91 -14.54 24.47
C SER A 92 20.27 -15.47 25.64
N SER A 93 19.42 -16.42 25.97
CA SER A 93 19.70 -17.51 26.94
C SER A 93 20.33 -18.72 26.28
N GLY A 94 20.47 -18.74 24.95
CA GLY A 94 20.88 -19.88 24.13
C GLY A 94 19.78 -20.86 23.79
N ALA A 95 18.54 -20.62 24.27
CA ALA A 95 17.41 -21.52 23.98
C ALA A 95 17.00 -21.43 22.51
N ILE A 96 16.95 -22.57 21.83
CA ILE A 96 16.51 -22.67 20.44
C ILE A 96 15.05 -22.24 20.33
N ARG A 97 14.78 -21.34 19.39
CA ARG A 97 13.43 -20.87 19.08
C ARG A 97 12.79 -21.73 18.00
N THR A 98 11.48 -21.89 18.09
CA THR A 98 10.66 -22.58 17.10
C THR A 98 9.38 -21.77 16.82
N GLY A 99 8.72 -22.02 15.69
CA GLY A 99 7.52 -21.29 15.28
C GLY A 99 7.84 -19.95 14.64
N TRP A 100 6.88 -19.02 14.69
CA TRP A 100 7.07 -17.68 14.13
C TRP A 100 8.08 -16.85 14.93
N LEU A 101 9.10 -16.34 14.24
CA LEU A 101 10.12 -15.46 14.78
C LEU A 101 10.09 -14.10 14.08
N TYR A 102 9.91 -13.02 14.85
CA TYR A 102 10.03 -11.65 14.33
C TYR A 102 11.38 -11.05 14.69
N ARG A 103 12.21 -10.74 13.69
CA ARG A 103 13.55 -10.14 13.86
C ARG A 103 13.86 -9.19 12.72
N ASN A 104 14.48 -8.04 13.05
CA ASN A 104 14.90 -7.03 12.06
C ASN A 104 13.78 -6.65 11.08
N SER A 105 12.57 -6.41 11.62
CA SER A 105 11.36 -6.06 10.86
C SER A 105 10.90 -7.12 9.84
N LYS A 106 11.29 -8.38 10.04
CA LYS A 106 10.92 -9.51 9.19
C LYS A 106 10.41 -10.67 10.04
N TRP A 107 9.49 -11.44 9.48
CA TRP A 107 9.03 -12.69 10.05
C TRP A 107 9.73 -13.88 9.40
N TYR A 108 10.02 -14.90 10.18
CA TYR A 108 10.61 -16.18 9.77
C TYR A 108 9.83 -17.31 10.38
N TRP A 109 9.85 -18.49 9.75
CA TRP A 109 9.29 -19.70 10.34
C TRP A 109 10.40 -20.68 10.69
N LEU A 110 10.47 -21.06 11.95
CA LEU A 110 11.43 -22.02 12.51
C LEU A 110 10.71 -23.33 12.81
N ASP A 111 11.04 -24.42 12.11
CA ASP A 111 10.31 -25.68 12.16
C ASP A 111 10.38 -26.33 13.54
N PRO A 112 9.24 -26.47 14.27
CA PRO A 112 9.21 -27.11 15.58
C PRO A 112 9.61 -28.61 15.55
N ASN A 113 9.48 -29.25 14.40
CA ASN A 113 9.74 -30.67 14.23
C ASN A 113 11.19 -30.97 13.80
N ASN A 114 11.97 -29.92 13.47
CA ASN A 114 13.34 -30.04 13.02
C ASN A 114 14.29 -29.07 13.75
N ASN A 115 14.33 -29.15 15.08
CA ASN A 115 15.24 -28.37 15.94
C ASN A 115 15.23 -26.85 15.66
N GLY A 116 14.11 -26.30 15.22
CA GLY A 116 14.02 -24.88 14.88
C GLY A 116 14.74 -24.50 13.56
N ALA A 117 14.83 -25.44 12.62
CA ALA A 117 15.34 -25.16 11.27
C ALA A 117 14.52 -24.08 10.57
N MET A 118 15.16 -23.02 10.08
CA MET A 118 14.50 -22.00 9.30
C MET A 118 14.07 -22.57 7.96
N LEU A 119 12.78 -22.42 7.62
CA LEU A 119 12.23 -22.88 6.36
C LEU A 119 12.18 -21.78 5.32
N GLU A 120 12.23 -22.18 4.04
CA GLU A 120 12.13 -21.33 2.86
C GLU A 120 11.11 -21.88 1.85
N GLY A 121 10.71 -21.05 0.90
CA GLY A 121 9.74 -21.39 -0.13
C GLY A 121 8.30 -21.47 0.38
N PHE A 122 7.45 -22.22 -0.34
CA PHE A 122 6.07 -22.42 0.08
C PHE A 122 5.96 -23.38 1.27
N GLN A 123 5.31 -22.91 2.33
CA GLN A 123 5.09 -23.66 3.56
C GLN A 123 3.62 -23.64 3.97
N THR A 124 3.16 -24.75 4.58
CA THR A 124 1.83 -24.79 5.21
C THR A 124 1.99 -24.84 6.71
N VAL A 125 1.44 -23.81 7.38
CA VAL A 125 1.51 -23.67 8.83
C VAL A 125 0.10 -23.53 9.39
N ASN A 126 -0.30 -24.44 10.24
CA ASN A 126 -1.65 -24.48 10.86
C ASN A 126 -2.82 -24.44 9.86
N GLY A 127 -2.61 -24.95 8.64
CA GLY A 127 -3.62 -25.00 7.57
C GLY A 127 -3.54 -23.85 6.57
N ASP A 128 -2.88 -22.75 6.89
CA ASP A 128 -2.64 -21.64 5.97
C ASP A 128 -1.34 -21.82 5.21
N ARG A 129 -1.32 -21.43 3.94
CA ARG A 129 -0.15 -21.47 3.07
C ARG A 129 0.57 -20.13 3.09
N TYR A 130 1.91 -20.15 3.17
CA TYR A 130 2.79 -18.99 3.22
C TYR A 130 3.93 -19.12 2.21
N TYR A 131 4.57 -18.01 1.86
CA TYR A 131 5.81 -18.01 1.11
C TYR A 131 6.92 -17.30 1.92
N LEU A 132 7.95 -18.08 2.23
CA LEU A 132 9.16 -17.68 2.92
C LEU A 132 10.25 -17.49 1.86
N ASP A 133 10.54 -16.25 1.53
CA ASP A 133 11.32 -15.88 0.34
C ASP A 133 12.80 -16.28 0.49
N PRO A 134 13.31 -17.24 -0.31
CA PRO A 134 14.72 -17.64 -0.24
C PRO A 134 15.68 -16.51 -0.62
N GLU A 135 15.31 -15.63 -1.57
CA GLU A 135 16.16 -14.53 -2.01
C GLU A 135 16.26 -13.42 -0.93
N ARG A 136 15.31 -13.39 -0.01
CA ARG A 136 15.30 -12.51 1.15
C ARG A 136 15.70 -13.19 2.44
N GLY A 137 16.36 -14.38 2.33
CA GLY A 137 16.88 -15.18 3.43
C GLY A 137 15.78 -15.78 4.30
N GLY A 138 14.73 -16.34 3.69
CA GLY A 138 13.63 -17.00 4.39
C GLY A 138 12.61 -16.04 5.02
N ALA A 139 12.62 -14.78 4.65
CA ALA A 139 11.67 -13.79 5.18
C ALA A 139 10.26 -14.01 4.61
N LEU A 140 9.22 -13.90 5.47
CA LEU A 140 7.82 -13.97 5.06
C LEU A 140 7.48 -12.88 4.06
N THR A 141 6.87 -13.26 2.95
CA THR A 141 6.31 -12.34 1.95
C THR A 141 4.91 -11.91 2.36
N CYS A 142 4.63 -10.59 2.30
CA CYS A 142 3.32 -9.99 2.58
C CYS A 142 2.96 -8.96 1.52
N ASN A 143 1.66 -8.80 1.25
CA ASN A 143 1.09 -7.83 0.30
C ASN A 143 1.72 -7.89 -1.10
N ALA A 144 2.04 -9.09 -1.57
CA ALA A 144 2.74 -9.29 -2.83
C ALA A 144 2.32 -10.58 -3.53
N TRP A 145 2.52 -10.60 -4.84
CA TRP A 145 2.41 -11.81 -5.65
C TRP A 145 3.71 -12.61 -5.60
N VAL A 146 3.59 -13.91 -5.45
CA VAL A 146 4.67 -14.88 -5.52
C VAL A 146 4.32 -15.93 -6.57
N PHE A 147 5.32 -16.49 -7.21
CA PHE A 147 5.14 -17.40 -8.34
C PHE A 147 5.76 -18.75 -8.04
N SER A 148 5.06 -19.81 -8.44
CA SER A 148 5.61 -21.17 -8.47
C SER A 148 6.34 -21.40 -9.79
N GLN A 149 7.05 -22.51 -9.88
CA GLN A 149 7.83 -22.86 -11.07
C GLN A 149 6.97 -23.11 -12.34
N ASP A 150 5.68 -23.37 -12.16
CA ASP A 150 4.68 -23.57 -13.23
C ASP A 150 3.89 -22.29 -13.55
N GLU A 151 4.43 -21.10 -13.20
CA GLU A 151 3.84 -19.78 -13.43
C GLU A 151 2.47 -19.58 -12.73
N THR A 152 2.12 -20.43 -11.76
CA THR A 152 0.96 -20.16 -10.91
C THR A 152 1.29 -18.99 -9.99
N ALA A 153 0.45 -17.94 -10.06
CA ALA A 153 0.56 -16.75 -9.24
C ALA A 153 -0.24 -16.93 -7.94
N PHE A 154 0.35 -16.56 -6.82
CA PHE A 154 -0.29 -16.59 -5.50
C PHE A 154 -0.15 -15.25 -4.81
N TYR A 155 -1.24 -14.68 -4.32
CA TYR A 155 -1.20 -13.44 -3.56
C TYR A 155 -1.10 -13.70 -2.05
N ALA A 156 0.01 -13.27 -1.45
CA ALA A 156 0.21 -13.25 0.00
C ALA A 156 -0.36 -11.93 0.56
N CYS A 157 -1.38 -12.01 1.41
CA CYS A 157 -2.00 -10.83 2.03
C CYS A 157 -1.14 -10.22 3.14
N GLY A 158 -1.64 -9.20 3.84
CA GLY A 158 -0.91 -8.49 4.89
C GLY A 158 -0.45 -9.37 6.07
N SER A 159 -1.11 -10.50 6.33
CA SER A 159 -0.66 -11.50 7.31
C SER A 159 0.38 -12.47 6.75
N GLY A 160 0.68 -12.41 5.45
CA GLY A 160 1.52 -13.34 4.71
C GLY A 160 0.79 -14.60 4.23
N ALA A 161 -0.45 -14.84 4.65
CA ALA A 161 -1.22 -15.99 4.17
C ALA A 161 -1.56 -15.83 2.68
N ILE A 162 -1.42 -16.90 1.92
CA ILE A 162 -1.82 -16.96 0.51
C ILE A 162 -3.33 -17.08 0.43
N VAL A 163 -3.97 -16.10 -0.24
CA VAL A 163 -5.42 -15.93 -0.22
C VAL A 163 -6.07 -15.83 -1.60
N LEU A 164 -5.27 -15.65 -2.65
CA LEU A 164 -5.70 -15.62 -4.05
C LEU A 164 -4.72 -16.41 -4.91
N SER A 165 -5.23 -16.90 -6.03
CA SER A 165 -4.41 -17.52 -7.07
C SER A 165 -4.79 -17.01 -8.46
N GLY A 166 -3.90 -17.20 -9.41
CA GLY A 166 -4.08 -16.86 -10.81
C GLY A 166 -3.04 -17.55 -11.65
N VAL A 167 -3.11 -17.33 -12.95
CA VAL A 167 -2.12 -17.80 -13.91
C VAL A 167 -1.40 -16.60 -14.50
N ARG A 168 -0.08 -16.62 -14.47
CA ARG A 168 0.76 -15.63 -15.13
C ARG A 168 1.02 -16.06 -16.56
N ASP A 169 0.83 -15.16 -17.52
CA ASP A 169 1.19 -15.41 -18.91
C ASP A 169 2.62 -14.98 -19.25
N ASP A 170 3.04 -15.28 -20.48
CA ASP A 170 4.40 -14.95 -20.98
C ASP A 170 4.70 -13.44 -21.00
N GLU A 171 3.67 -12.60 -20.98
CA GLU A 171 3.79 -11.14 -20.94
C GLU A 171 3.81 -10.62 -19.49
N GLY A 172 3.63 -11.51 -18.51
CA GLY A 172 3.63 -11.20 -17.08
C GLY A 172 2.28 -10.75 -16.53
N ALA A 173 1.21 -10.81 -17.33
CA ALA A 173 -0.14 -10.50 -16.86
C ALA A 173 -0.69 -11.64 -16.00
N ILE A 174 -1.39 -11.31 -14.92
CA ILE A 174 -1.99 -12.28 -14.00
C ILE A 174 -3.49 -12.35 -14.27
N ARG A 175 -3.99 -13.53 -14.62
CA ARG A 175 -5.43 -13.80 -14.73
C ARG A 175 -5.91 -14.44 -13.44
N LEU A 176 -6.80 -13.73 -12.74
CA LEU A 176 -7.33 -14.20 -11.47
C LEU A 176 -8.28 -15.37 -11.65
N LYS A 177 -8.17 -16.33 -10.73
CA LYS A 177 -9.02 -17.52 -10.62
C LYS A 177 -9.70 -17.57 -9.26
N ASP A 178 -10.94 -18.03 -9.24
CA ASP A 178 -11.62 -18.36 -8.00
C ASP A 178 -11.26 -19.78 -7.51
N SER A 179 -11.86 -20.21 -6.41
CA SER A 179 -11.62 -21.55 -5.84
C SER A 179 -12.08 -22.71 -6.72
N GLU A 180 -12.90 -22.45 -7.75
CA GLU A 180 -13.38 -23.42 -8.72
C GLU A 180 -12.62 -23.34 -10.06
N ASP A 181 -11.47 -22.63 -10.09
CA ASP A 181 -10.65 -22.37 -11.29
C ASP A 181 -11.34 -21.55 -12.38
N LYS A 182 -12.42 -20.85 -12.04
CA LYS A 182 -13.13 -19.97 -12.96
C LYS A 182 -12.48 -18.58 -13.00
N THR A 183 -12.38 -18.02 -14.20
CA THR A 183 -11.84 -16.66 -14.38
C THR A 183 -12.72 -15.61 -13.70
N ILE A 184 -12.10 -14.79 -12.87
CA ILE A 184 -12.74 -13.63 -12.21
C ILE A 184 -12.71 -12.44 -13.17
N THR A 185 -13.85 -11.77 -13.37
CA THR A 185 -13.94 -10.56 -14.20
C THR A 185 -14.65 -9.43 -13.44
N GLY A 186 -14.18 -8.19 -13.64
CA GLY A 186 -14.71 -7.02 -12.95
C GLY A 186 -14.20 -6.89 -11.51
N TRP A 187 -15.00 -6.22 -10.67
CA TRP A 187 -14.66 -6.01 -9.26
C TRP A 187 -14.78 -7.30 -8.45
N TYR A 188 -13.72 -7.62 -7.71
CA TYR A 188 -13.65 -8.78 -6.83
C TYR A 188 -13.22 -8.38 -5.41
N TRP A 189 -14.06 -8.71 -4.42
CA TRP A 189 -13.74 -8.57 -3.00
C TRP A 189 -13.16 -9.88 -2.44
N SER A 190 -11.90 -9.85 -2.03
CA SER A 190 -11.29 -10.95 -1.28
C SER A 190 -11.51 -10.73 0.21
N SER A 191 -12.37 -11.54 0.84
CA SER A 191 -12.63 -11.48 2.28
C SER A 191 -11.38 -11.83 3.10
N ALA A 192 -10.55 -12.72 2.59
CA ALA A 192 -9.31 -13.16 3.24
C ALA A 192 -8.20 -12.09 3.14
N ALA A 193 -8.05 -11.42 1.99
CA ALA A 193 -7.15 -10.28 1.83
C ALA A 193 -7.73 -8.99 2.47
N ARG A 194 -9.06 -8.94 2.69
CA ARG A 194 -9.82 -7.74 3.08
C ARG A 194 -9.55 -6.57 2.12
N ALA A 195 -9.54 -6.87 0.84
CA ALA A 195 -9.16 -5.95 -0.22
C ALA A 195 -9.99 -6.17 -1.49
N TRP A 196 -10.17 -5.09 -2.25
CA TRP A 196 -10.76 -5.10 -3.57
C TRP A 196 -9.68 -5.22 -4.64
N PHE A 197 -9.98 -6.00 -5.67
CA PHE A 197 -9.22 -6.14 -6.91
C PHE A 197 -10.13 -5.86 -8.09
N TYR A 198 -9.54 -5.49 -9.22
CA TYR A 198 -10.29 -5.34 -10.46
C TYR A 198 -9.58 -6.06 -11.60
N THR A 199 -10.34 -6.83 -12.37
CA THR A 199 -9.89 -7.48 -13.59
C THR A 199 -10.69 -6.97 -14.78
N ASP A 200 -10.09 -6.99 -15.96
CA ASP A 200 -10.80 -6.69 -17.20
C ASP A 200 -11.73 -7.84 -17.66
N SER A 201 -12.27 -7.72 -18.88
CA SER A 201 -13.16 -8.75 -19.48
C SER A 201 -12.48 -10.10 -19.69
N ASP A 202 -11.16 -10.12 -19.82
CA ASP A 202 -10.34 -11.32 -20.04
C ASP A 202 -9.81 -11.90 -18.71
N GLY A 203 -10.20 -11.28 -17.59
CA GLY A 203 -9.80 -11.67 -16.24
C GLY A 203 -8.40 -11.20 -15.85
N VAL A 204 -7.78 -10.31 -16.63
CA VAL A 204 -6.45 -9.78 -16.34
C VAL A 204 -6.52 -8.76 -15.20
N LEU A 205 -5.73 -9.01 -14.15
CA LEU A 205 -5.59 -8.12 -13.00
C LEU A 205 -5.12 -6.73 -13.43
N GLN A 206 -5.90 -5.72 -13.15
CA GLN A 206 -5.58 -4.34 -13.46
C GLN A 206 -4.76 -3.70 -12.33
N ARG A 207 -3.91 -2.72 -12.69
CA ARG A 207 -3.00 -1.98 -11.80
C ARG A 207 -2.94 -0.53 -12.21
N GLY A 208 -2.44 0.34 -11.31
CA GLY A 208 -2.34 1.76 -11.55
C GLY A 208 -3.69 2.46 -11.65
N TRP A 209 -3.71 3.61 -12.31
CA TRP A 209 -4.91 4.38 -12.50
C TRP A 209 -5.87 3.74 -13.49
N GLN A 210 -7.12 3.53 -13.08
CA GLN A 210 -8.18 2.91 -13.88
C GLN A 210 -9.44 3.77 -13.90
N PHE A 211 -10.00 3.99 -15.10
CA PHE A 211 -11.28 4.68 -15.27
C PHE A 211 -12.41 3.68 -15.47
N ILE A 212 -13.15 3.39 -14.39
CA ILE A 212 -14.14 2.32 -14.34
C ILE A 212 -15.52 2.91 -14.00
N GLY A 213 -16.50 2.67 -14.84
CA GLY A 213 -17.87 3.15 -14.60
C GLY A 213 -18.00 4.67 -14.47
N GLY A 214 -17.15 5.45 -15.17
CA GLY A 214 -17.16 6.92 -15.12
C GLY A 214 -16.45 7.51 -13.90
N ARG A 215 -15.66 6.72 -13.16
CA ARG A 215 -14.90 7.12 -11.98
C ARG A 215 -13.46 6.65 -12.06
N TRP A 216 -12.54 7.44 -11.51
CA TRP A 216 -11.14 7.05 -11.37
C TRP A 216 -10.90 6.28 -10.08
N TYR A 217 -10.10 5.24 -10.17
CA TYR A 217 -9.60 4.40 -9.07
C TYR A 217 -8.10 4.22 -9.25
N HIS A 218 -7.41 4.03 -8.16
CA HIS A 218 -6.02 3.57 -8.21
C HIS A 218 -5.91 2.17 -7.62
N LEU A 219 -5.34 1.27 -8.41
CA LEU A 219 -5.01 -0.10 -8.03
C LEU A 219 -3.50 -0.16 -7.84
N ASP A 220 -3.05 -0.61 -6.71
CA ASP A 220 -1.62 -0.65 -6.37
C ASP A 220 -0.79 -1.28 -7.49
N ASN A 221 0.32 -0.66 -7.84
CA ASN A 221 1.13 -1.02 -9.01
C ASN A 221 1.76 -2.42 -8.92
N GLU A 222 1.97 -2.93 -7.69
CA GLU A 222 2.58 -4.23 -7.47
C GLU A 222 1.52 -5.29 -7.17
N SER A 223 0.62 -5.01 -6.24
CA SER A 223 -0.35 -5.98 -5.73
C SER A 223 -1.67 -6.01 -6.51
N GLY A 224 -2.07 -4.90 -7.16
CA GLY A 224 -3.38 -4.73 -7.76
C GLY A 224 -4.50 -4.45 -6.75
N VAL A 225 -4.18 -4.25 -5.49
CA VAL A 225 -5.14 -3.90 -4.44
C VAL A 225 -5.66 -2.48 -4.65
N MET A 226 -6.97 -2.28 -4.54
CA MET A 226 -7.59 -0.97 -4.64
C MET A 226 -7.17 -0.08 -3.46
N ASN A 227 -6.58 1.06 -3.76
CA ASN A 227 -6.18 2.05 -2.77
C ASN A 227 -7.37 2.86 -2.25
N THR A 228 -7.28 3.27 -0.99
CA THR A 228 -8.24 4.17 -0.33
C THR A 228 -7.50 5.13 0.60
N GLY A 229 -8.09 6.28 0.89
CA GLY A 229 -7.46 7.31 1.71
C GLY A 229 -6.48 8.17 0.92
N TRP A 230 -5.52 8.76 1.61
CA TRP A 230 -4.46 9.54 0.99
C TRP A 230 -3.51 8.65 0.21
N PHE A 231 -3.25 9.02 -1.04
CA PHE A 231 -2.37 8.32 -1.96
C PHE A 231 -1.36 9.30 -2.56
N LEU A 232 -0.08 8.96 -2.45
CA LEU A 232 1.04 9.67 -3.09
C LEU A 232 1.45 8.89 -4.33
N ASP A 233 1.31 9.49 -5.49
CA ASP A 233 1.75 8.91 -6.75
C ASP A 233 3.27 9.04 -6.95
N ASP A 234 3.84 8.28 -7.87
CA ASP A 234 5.28 8.21 -8.14
C ASP A 234 5.87 9.56 -8.59
N ASP A 235 5.05 10.46 -9.15
CA ASP A 235 5.43 11.83 -9.52
C ASP A 235 5.44 12.83 -8.34
N GLY A 236 5.10 12.37 -7.13
CA GLY A 236 5.01 13.18 -5.92
C GLY A 236 3.69 13.94 -5.77
N THR A 237 2.67 13.61 -6.56
CA THR A 237 1.34 14.21 -6.49
C THR A 237 0.46 13.47 -5.49
N TRP A 238 -0.19 14.20 -4.59
CA TRP A 238 -1.14 13.65 -3.64
C TRP A 238 -2.56 13.61 -4.21
N TYR A 239 -3.22 12.48 -3.97
CA TYR A 239 -4.63 12.22 -4.27
C TYR A 239 -5.37 11.73 -3.03
N TYR A 240 -6.68 11.77 -3.06
CA TYR A 240 -7.52 11.14 -2.04
C TYR A 240 -8.58 10.23 -2.68
N LEU A 241 -8.63 9.01 -2.20
CA LEU A 241 -9.55 7.98 -2.65
C LEU A 241 -10.51 7.69 -1.49
N ILE A 242 -11.81 7.89 -1.69
CA ILE A 242 -12.80 7.61 -0.63
C ILE A 242 -12.85 6.12 -0.30
N SER A 243 -13.58 5.73 0.73
CA SER A 243 -13.66 4.33 1.19
C SER A 243 -14.16 3.34 0.12
N SER A 244 -14.87 3.82 -0.90
CA SER A 244 -15.25 3.02 -2.08
C SER A 244 -14.18 2.99 -3.18
N GLY A 245 -13.00 3.57 -2.96
CA GLY A 245 -11.87 3.64 -3.89
C GLY A 245 -11.95 4.75 -4.93
N GLN A 246 -13.05 5.50 -5.00
CA GLN A 246 -13.21 6.56 -6.01
C GLN A 246 -12.34 7.77 -5.68
N MET A 247 -11.60 8.26 -6.68
CA MET A 247 -10.82 9.49 -6.58
C MET A 247 -11.74 10.70 -6.46
N VAL A 248 -11.42 11.60 -5.54
CA VAL A 248 -12.15 12.86 -5.36
C VAL A 248 -11.59 13.98 -6.23
N THR A 249 -12.44 14.95 -6.54
CA THR A 249 -12.09 16.23 -7.16
C THR A 249 -12.84 17.36 -6.45
N GLY A 250 -12.37 18.59 -6.60
CA GLY A 250 -12.95 19.75 -5.92
C GLY A 250 -12.63 19.74 -4.42
N TRP A 251 -13.45 20.46 -3.65
CA TRP A 251 -13.30 20.53 -2.21
C TRP A 251 -13.89 19.29 -1.54
N ASN A 252 -13.13 18.72 -0.61
CA ASN A 252 -13.56 17.58 0.18
C ASN A 252 -13.16 17.75 1.64
N ARG A 253 -14.08 17.45 2.55
CA ARG A 253 -13.80 17.40 3.97
C ARG A 253 -13.24 16.01 4.34
N ILE A 254 -12.01 16.01 4.84
CA ILE A 254 -11.31 14.78 5.25
C ILE A 254 -10.92 14.97 6.72
N GLY A 255 -11.57 14.22 7.60
CA GLY A 255 -11.49 14.48 9.03
C GLY A 255 -12.08 15.86 9.38
N ASP A 256 -11.31 16.67 10.09
CA ASP A 256 -11.72 18.03 10.50
C ASP A 256 -11.21 19.13 9.56
N SER A 257 -10.54 18.75 8.46
CA SER A 257 -9.93 19.68 7.52
C SER A 257 -10.56 19.61 6.13
N GLU A 258 -10.57 20.75 5.43
CA GLU A 258 -11.01 20.85 4.05
C GLU A 258 -9.79 20.87 3.12
N TYR A 259 -9.86 20.08 2.05
CA TYR A 259 -8.82 19.93 1.05
C TYR A 259 -9.38 20.18 -0.33
N PHE A 260 -8.58 20.83 -1.18
CA PHE A 260 -8.97 21.08 -2.56
C PHE A 260 -8.17 20.16 -3.49
N PHE A 261 -8.89 19.44 -4.37
CA PHE A 261 -8.34 18.60 -5.43
C PHE A 261 -8.73 19.20 -6.78
N ASN A 262 -7.78 19.38 -7.67
CA ASN A 262 -8.05 19.91 -9.00
C ASN A 262 -8.87 18.93 -9.87
N ALA A 263 -9.14 19.28 -11.12
CA ALA A 263 -9.95 18.44 -12.01
C ALA A 263 -9.29 17.08 -12.35
N SER A 264 -7.97 16.96 -12.23
CA SER A 264 -7.26 15.68 -12.36
C SER A 264 -7.21 14.88 -11.05
N GLY A 265 -7.79 15.39 -9.95
CA GLY A 265 -7.77 14.76 -8.64
C GLY A 265 -6.54 15.08 -7.79
N ALA A 266 -5.59 15.86 -8.31
CA ALA A 266 -4.40 16.23 -7.57
C ALA A 266 -4.73 17.20 -6.43
N TRP A 267 -4.25 16.90 -5.22
CA TRP A 267 -4.34 17.81 -4.10
C TRP A 267 -3.52 19.09 -4.37
N VAL A 268 -4.11 20.23 -4.06
CA VAL A 268 -3.47 21.52 -4.18
C VAL A 268 -3.33 22.13 -2.79
N GLU A 269 -2.08 22.42 -2.38
CA GLU A 269 -1.84 23.12 -1.11
C GLU A 269 -2.59 24.45 -1.06
N PRO A 270 -3.23 24.78 0.07
CA PRO A 270 -4.00 26.02 0.23
C PRO A 270 -3.20 27.29 -0.08
N GLU A 271 -1.90 27.29 0.15
CA GLU A 271 -1.01 28.40 -0.18
C GLU A 271 -0.78 28.56 -1.69
N ARG A 272 -0.76 27.46 -2.45
CA ARG A 272 -0.69 27.47 -3.93
C ARG A 272 -2.07 27.59 -4.58
N ALA A 273 -3.14 27.18 -3.89
CA ALA A 273 -4.51 27.43 -4.31
C ALA A 273 -4.90 28.91 -4.17
N GLY A 274 -4.01 29.75 -3.64
CA GLY A 274 -4.23 31.18 -3.47
C GLY A 274 -5.46 31.45 -2.60
N ARG A 275 -5.38 31.23 -1.28
CA ARG A 275 -6.45 31.58 -0.32
C ARG A 275 -6.95 33.02 -0.43
N THR A 276 -6.30 33.84 -1.24
CA THR A 276 -6.54 35.27 -1.39
C THR A 276 -7.09 35.67 -2.76
N SER A 277 -7.01 34.84 -3.81
CA SER A 277 -7.56 35.25 -5.10
C SER A 277 -9.06 34.97 -5.14
N LEU A 278 -9.82 35.94 -5.57
CA LEU A 278 -11.27 35.81 -5.82
C LEU A 278 -11.56 34.72 -6.85
N GLN A 279 -10.64 34.48 -7.79
CA GLN A 279 -10.68 33.36 -8.74
C GLN A 279 -10.78 32.00 -8.04
N SER A 280 -9.91 31.73 -7.05
CA SER A 280 -9.92 30.48 -6.30
C SER A 280 -11.21 30.28 -5.53
N GLN A 281 -11.77 31.37 -4.98
CA GLN A 281 -13.07 31.32 -4.30
C GLN A 281 -14.20 30.99 -5.28
N ILE A 282 -14.22 31.59 -6.47
CA ILE A 282 -15.21 31.29 -7.52
C ILE A 282 -15.12 29.82 -7.92
N VAL A 283 -13.93 29.33 -8.27
CA VAL A 283 -13.73 27.93 -8.67
C VAL A 283 -14.15 26.98 -7.57
N SER A 284 -13.75 27.24 -6.33
CA SER A 284 -14.18 26.48 -5.17
C SER A 284 -15.71 26.37 -5.12
N ARG A 285 -16.40 27.50 -5.22
CA ARG A 285 -17.85 27.55 -5.15
C ARG A 285 -18.56 26.82 -6.30
N CYS A 286 -17.94 26.71 -7.48
CA CYS A 286 -18.50 25.91 -8.58
C CYS A 286 -18.75 24.45 -8.17
N TYR A 287 -17.96 23.91 -7.26
CA TYR A 287 -18.12 22.53 -6.78
C TYR A 287 -19.12 22.38 -5.62
N TYR A 288 -19.41 23.47 -4.89
CA TYR A 288 -20.29 23.42 -3.71
C TYR A 288 -21.71 23.86 -3.98
N VAL A 289 -21.88 24.81 -4.88
CA VAL A 289 -23.20 25.36 -5.13
C VAL A 289 -24.04 24.34 -5.87
N PRO A 290 -25.11 23.81 -5.25
CA PRO A 290 -25.93 22.81 -5.89
C PRO A 290 -26.65 23.37 -7.10
N SER A 291 -27.08 22.49 -8.00
CA SER A 291 -27.94 22.89 -9.11
C SER A 291 -29.26 23.43 -8.59
N PRO A 292 -29.67 24.65 -8.98
CA PRO A 292 -31.01 25.16 -8.69
C PRO A 292 -32.11 24.49 -9.54
N GLY A 293 -31.73 23.69 -10.54
CA GLY A 293 -32.63 22.99 -11.44
C GLY A 293 -32.34 23.24 -12.92
N ALA A 294 -33.07 22.56 -13.77
CA ALA A 294 -32.94 22.66 -15.23
C ALA A 294 -33.42 24.04 -15.72
N GLY A 295 -32.69 24.65 -16.65
CA GLY A 295 -32.98 25.96 -17.22
C GLY A 295 -32.54 27.15 -16.35
N LEU A 296 -31.91 26.89 -15.21
CA LEU A 296 -31.46 27.91 -14.24
C LEU A 296 -29.92 28.04 -14.23
N CYS A 297 -29.31 28.07 -15.41
CA CYS A 297 -27.84 28.13 -15.53
C CYS A 297 -27.27 29.47 -15.03
N SER A 298 -27.94 30.58 -15.29
CA SER A 298 -27.54 31.93 -14.82
C SER A 298 -27.77 32.08 -13.32
N GLU A 299 -28.81 31.48 -12.75
CA GLU A 299 -29.06 31.48 -11.32
C GLU A 299 -27.96 30.74 -10.56
N TRP A 300 -27.53 29.59 -11.09
CA TRP A 300 -26.37 28.88 -10.53
C TRP A 300 -25.12 29.77 -10.53
N VAL A 301 -24.83 30.43 -11.66
CA VAL A 301 -23.69 31.40 -11.75
C VAL A 301 -23.86 32.48 -10.70
N SER A 302 -25.05 33.05 -10.53
CA SER A 302 -25.32 34.09 -9.51
C SER A 302 -25.05 33.59 -8.09
N HIS A 303 -25.45 32.35 -7.76
CA HIS A 303 -25.17 31.74 -6.46
C HIS A 303 -23.67 31.46 -6.25
N VAL A 304 -22.91 31.16 -7.30
CA VAL A 304 -21.46 31.02 -7.21
C VAL A 304 -20.79 32.35 -6.92
N PHE A 305 -21.16 33.42 -7.63
CA PHE A 305 -20.47 34.71 -7.58
C PHE A 305 -20.91 35.61 -6.43
N CYS A 306 -22.17 35.57 -6.03
CA CYS A 306 -22.74 36.52 -5.02
C CYS A 306 -21.93 36.62 -3.72
N PRO A 307 -21.53 35.52 -3.07
CA PRO A 307 -20.74 35.62 -1.83
C PRO A 307 -19.30 36.05 -2.05
N VAL A 308 -18.78 35.94 -3.28
CA VAL A 308 -17.39 36.30 -3.62
C VAL A 308 -17.32 37.80 -3.96
N LEU A 309 -18.30 38.30 -4.71
CA LEU A 309 -18.32 39.70 -5.18
C LEU A 309 -19.13 40.65 -4.27
N GLY A 310 -19.85 40.07 -3.28
CA GLY A 310 -20.73 40.88 -2.42
C GLY A 310 -21.95 41.45 -3.11
N SER A 311 -22.22 41.05 -4.36
CA SER A 311 -23.35 41.52 -5.17
C SER A 311 -23.95 40.32 -5.92
N TYR A 312 -25.29 40.30 -6.03
CA TYR A 312 -25.98 39.24 -6.75
C TYR A 312 -26.04 39.56 -8.24
N PRO A 313 -25.34 38.81 -9.12
CA PRO A 313 -25.43 39.01 -10.56
C PRO A 313 -26.83 38.61 -11.04
N ASN A 314 -27.60 39.56 -11.53
CA ASN A 314 -28.95 39.34 -12.03
C ASN A 314 -29.01 39.20 -13.55
N GLY A 315 -30.01 38.50 -14.05
CA GLY A 315 -30.31 38.35 -15.46
C GLY A 315 -30.23 36.90 -15.96
N ASP A 316 -30.77 36.66 -17.12
CA ASP A 316 -30.64 35.40 -17.84
C ASP A 316 -29.25 35.27 -18.47
N ALA A 317 -28.90 34.12 -19.00
CA ALA A 317 -27.60 33.91 -19.62
C ALA A 317 -27.37 34.83 -20.83
N CYS A 318 -28.43 35.20 -21.57
CA CYS A 318 -28.33 36.16 -22.65
C CYS A 318 -28.03 37.59 -22.11
N ASP A 319 -28.60 37.97 -20.96
CA ASP A 319 -28.32 39.28 -20.34
C ASP A 319 -26.87 39.33 -19.85
N MET A 320 -26.41 38.28 -19.20
CA MET A 320 -25.01 38.14 -18.74
C MET A 320 -24.02 38.11 -19.93
N PHE A 321 -24.41 37.50 -21.03
CA PHE A 321 -23.61 37.51 -22.26
C PHE A 321 -23.43 38.96 -22.78
N TRP A 322 -24.53 39.71 -22.96
CA TRP A 322 -24.47 41.04 -23.51
C TRP A 322 -23.82 42.05 -22.59
N ASN A 323 -23.99 41.89 -21.29
CA ASN A 323 -23.46 42.80 -20.32
C ASN A 323 -21.99 42.59 -19.97
N TRP A 324 -21.50 41.31 -20.01
CA TRP A 324 -20.20 40.96 -19.42
C TRP A 324 -19.27 40.14 -20.32
N CYS A 325 -19.73 39.54 -21.41
CA CYS A 325 -18.88 38.77 -22.30
C CYS A 325 -18.46 39.60 -23.52
N HIS A 326 -17.22 40.05 -23.54
CA HIS A 326 -16.72 40.96 -24.57
C HIS A 326 -15.54 40.41 -25.35
N SER A 327 -15.01 39.24 -25.03
CA SER A 327 -13.85 38.66 -25.69
C SER A 327 -14.17 37.31 -26.35
N ARG A 328 -13.46 37.07 -27.46
CA ARG A 328 -13.39 35.78 -28.17
C ARG A 328 -11.95 35.27 -28.27
N ASP A 329 -11.02 36.02 -27.71
CA ASP A 329 -9.60 35.71 -27.73
C ASP A 329 -9.26 34.77 -26.55
N LEU A 330 -8.92 33.52 -26.86
CA LEU A 330 -8.57 32.52 -25.84
C LEU A 330 -7.40 32.95 -24.97
N SER A 331 -6.51 33.81 -25.45
CA SER A 331 -5.40 34.32 -24.64
C SER A 331 -5.87 35.24 -23.49
N GLN A 332 -7.08 35.77 -23.59
CA GLN A 332 -7.70 36.65 -22.60
C GLN A 332 -8.63 35.89 -21.65
N LEU A 333 -8.88 34.60 -21.90
CA LEU A 333 -9.72 33.80 -21.01
C LEU A 333 -8.97 33.49 -19.73
N LYS A 334 -9.51 33.92 -18.60
CA LYS A 334 -8.95 33.73 -17.26
C LYS A 334 -9.85 32.87 -16.41
N VAL A 335 -9.26 32.14 -15.48
CA VAL A 335 -9.99 31.34 -14.50
C VAL A 335 -10.96 32.23 -13.72
N GLY A 336 -12.19 31.75 -13.55
CA GLY A 336 -13.27 32.54 -12.93
C GLY A 336 -14.07 33.40 -13.89
N MET A 337 -13.70 33.51 -15.16
CA MET A 337 -14.57 34.17 -16.15
C MET A 337 -15.76 33.28 -16.50
N ILE A 338 -16.90 33.91 -16.82
CA ILE A 338 -18.01 33.23 -17.45
C ILE A 338 -17.75 33.07 -18.94
N VAL A 339 -18.26 31.97 -19.50
CA VAL A 339 -18.31 31.67 -20.93
C VAL A 339 -19.78 31.49 -21.28
N ALA A 340 -20.29 32.29 -22.21
CA ALA A 340 -21.73 32.30 -22.49
C ALA A 340 -22.06 32.38 -23.98
N VAL A 341 -23.29 31.99 -24.32
CA VAL A 341 -23.95 32.25 -25.62
C VAL A 341 -25.31 32.86 -25.35
N PRO A 342 -25.73 33.87 -26.12
CA PRO A 342 -27.01 34.51 -25.91
C PRO A 342 -28.19 33.64 -26.34
N THR A 343 -27.97 32.74 -27.32
CA THR A 343 -28.96 31.77 -27.80
C THR A 343 -28.30 30.52 -28.35
N HIS A 344 -29.02 29.38 -28.30
CA HIS A 344 -28.65 28.13 -28.96
C HIS A 344 -29.88 27.26 -29.28
N THR A 345 -29.75 26.31 -30.22
CA THR A 345 -30.88 25.52 -30.73
C THR A 345 -31.23 24.28 -29.93
N HIS A 346 -30.45 23.89 -28.93
CA HIS A 346 -30.61 22.59 -28.23
C HIS A 346 -31.86 22.50 -27.37
N THR A 347 -32.38 23.62 -26.86
CA THR A 347 -33.58 23.66 -26.04
C THR A 347 -34.41 24.91 -26.33
N ARG A 348 -35.74 24.86 -26.00
CA ARG A 348 -36.58 26.06 -26.10
C ARG A 348 -36.12 27.20 -25.21
N ALA A 349 -35.66 26.87 -24.00
CA ALA A 349 -35.07 27.85 -23.06
C ALA A 349 -33.79 28.44 -23.64
N GLY A 350 -32.89 27.62 -24.18
CA GLY A 350 -31.64 28.06 -24.81
C GLY A 350 -31.86 28.93 -26.06
N ALA A 351 -32.92 28.70 -26.83
CA ALA A 351 -33.27 29.55 -27.97
C ALA A 351 -33.72 30.94 -27.56
N ARG A 352 -34.14 31.14 -26.32
CA ARG A 352 -34.63 32.42 -25.78
C ARG A 352 -33.66 33.12 -24.85
N TRP A 353 -33.03 32.34 -23.95
CA TRP A 353 -32.22 32.89 -22.85
C TRP A 353 -30.76 32.44 -22.85
N GLY A 354 -30.33 31.64 -23.87
CA GLY A 354 -28.95 31.23 -24.02
C GLY A 354 -28.50 30.17 -23.02
N HIS A 355 -27.17 30.11 -22.83
CA HIS A 355 -26.54 29.24 -21.86
C HIS A 355 -25.22 29.85 -21.37
N ILE A 356 -24.79 29.47 -20.16
CA ILE A 356 -23.63 30.02 -19.49
C ILE A 356 -22.89 28.96 -18.67
N ALA A 357 -21.58 29.07 -18.65
CA ALA A 357 -20.67 28.26 -17.85
C ALA A 357 -19.63 29.17 -17.17
N ILE A 358 -18.90 28.62 -16.23
CA ILE A 358 -17.73 29.24 -15.57
C ILE A 358 -16.48 28.52 -16.02
N TYR A 359 -15.46 29.25 -16.47
CA TYR A 359 -14.15 28.68 -16.79
C TYR A 359 -13.35 28.42 -15.51
N ILE A 360 -13.05 27.16 -15.24
CA ILE A 360 -12.40 26.70 -14.01
C ILE A 360 -10.89 26.44 -14.18
N GLY A 361 -10.33 26.74 -15.35
CA GLY A 361 -8.91 26.47 -15.67
C GLY A 361 -8.70 25.15 -16.41
N ASN A 362 -7.45 24.90 -16.82
CA ASN A 362 -7.01 23.67 -17.49
C ASN A 362 -7.87 23.26 -18.71
N GLY A 363 -8.41 24.23 -19.43
CA GLY A 363 -9.29 23.98 -20.58
C GLY A 363 -10.66 23.41 -20.21
N MET A 364 -11.14 23.58 -18.98
CA MET A 364 -12.40 23.05 -18.47
C MET A 364 -13.38 24.14 -18.07
N VAL A 365 -14.67 23.86 -18.24
CA VAL A 365 -15.77 24.71 -17.78
C VAL A 365 -16.76 23.89 -16.97
N MET A 366 -17.47 24.58 -16.04
CA MET A 366 -18.59 24.02 -15.31
C MET A 366 -19.88 24.78 -15.66
N ASP A 367 -20.95 24.03 -15.89
CA ASP A 367 -22.26 24.58 -16.19
C ASP A 367 -23.39 23.83 -15.46
N ASN A 368 -24.57 24.45 -15.39
CA ASN A 368 -25.78 23.80 -14.89
C ASN A 368 -26.74 23.47 -16.04
N ILE A 369 -27.05 22.18 -16.21
CA ILE A 369 -28.04 21.68 -17.17
C ILE A 369 -29.20 20.93 -16.49
N GLY A 370 -29.45 21.23 -15.21
CA GLY A 370 -30.34 20.52 -14.31
C GLY A 370 -29.55 19.72 -13.26
N TYR A 371 -28.29 19.55 -13.53
CA TYR A 371 -27.23 19.11 -12.61
C TYR A 371 -25.93 19.83 -13.00
N ILE A 372 -24.99 19.92 -12.07
CA ILE A 372 -23.70 20.55 -12.33
C ILE A 372 -22.84 19.58 -13.13
N ARG A 373 -22.32 20.06 -14.25
CA ARG A 373 -21.49 19.28 -15.18
C ARG A 373 -20.16 19.97 -15.38
N THR A 374 -19.09 19.19 -15.48
CA THR A 374 -17.77 19.64 -15.92
C THR A 374 -17.50 19.08 -17.31
N THR A 375 -17.09 19.94 -18.24
CA THR A 375 -16.74 19.55 -19.62
C THR A 375 -15.52 20.29 -20.12
N SER A 376 -14.90 19.80 -21.21
CA SER A 376 -13.84 20.57 -21.84
C SER A 376 -14.39 21.84 -22.48
N LEU A 377 -13.65 22.93 -22.35
CA LEU A 377 -13.97 24.23 -23.01
C LEU A 377 -14.14 24.04 -24.52
N ALA A 378 -13.26 23.29 -25.16
CA ALA A 378 -13.32 23.07 -26.60
C ALA A 378 -14.63 22.39 -27.02
N TRP A 379 -15.06 21.36 -26.29
CA TRP A 379 -16.34 20.71 -26.52
C TRP A 379 -17.49 21.67 -26.28
N TRP A 380 -17.48 22.44 -25.19
CA TRP A 380 -18.54 23.37 -24.81
C TRP A 380 -18.71 24.49 -25.86
N LEU A 381 -17.60 25.10 -26.31
CA LEU A 381 -17.61 26.12 -27.36
C LEU A 381 -18.20 25.59 -28.67
N ASN A 382 -17.78 24.39 -29.09
CA ASN A 382 -18.29 23.76 -30.32
C ASN A 382 -19.77 23.39 -30.21
N TYR A 383 -20.19 22.82 -29.08
CA TYR A 383 -21.56 22.36 -28.86
C TYR A 383 -22.55 23.52 -28.87
N TYR A 384 -22.27 24.62 -28.17
CA TYR A 384 -23.19 25.77 -28.05
C TYR A 384 -23.04 26.81 -29.17
N HIS A 385 -22.08 26.69 -30.06
CA HIS A 385 -21.94 27.57 -31.25
C HIS A 385 -22.94 27.19 -32.35
N THR A 386 -24.22 27.45 -32.10
CA THR A 386 -25.28 27.09 -33.06
C THR A 386 -25.94 28.32 -33.71
N THR A 387 -26.23 29.35 -32.93
CA THR A 387 -26.90 30.59 -33.42
C THR A 387 -26.03 31.82 -33.18
N ALA A 388 -25.09 31.74 -32.24
CA ALA A 388 -24.17 32.81 -31.90
C ALA A 388 -22.81 32.24 -31.47
N THR A 389 -21.77 33.04 -31.65
CA THR A 389 -20.41 32.67 -31.22
C THR A 389 -20.28 32.85 -29.71
N PRO A 390 -19.83 31.85 -28.94
CA PRO A 390 -19.54 32.01 -27.54
C PRO A 390 -18.53 33.14 -27.27
N GLN A 391 -18.71 33.83 -26.16
CA GLN A 391 -17.80 34.84 -25.66
C GLN A 391 -17.62 34.71 -24.16
N TRP A 392 -16.61 35.36 -23.61
CA TRP A 392 -16.26 35.32 -22.18
C TRP A 392 -15.93 36.69 -21.63
N GLY A 393 -16.04 36.78 -20.31
CA GLY A 393 -15.73 38.02 -19.59
C GLY A 393 -15.94 37.87 -18.09
N TRP A 394 -15.63 38.94 -17.39
CA TRP A 394 -15.79 39.03 -15.94
C TRP A 394 -17.21 39.38 -15.55
N VAL A 395 -17.78 38.63 -14.61
CA VAL A 395 -19.08 38.94 -14.01
C VAL A 395 -19.07 40.34 -13.41
N LEU A 396 -20.10 41.12 -13.69
CA LEU A 396 -20.22 42.54 -13.30
C LEU A 396 -19.07 43.44 -13.81
N ASN A 397 -18.36 42.99 -14.86
CA ASN A 397 -17.14 43.63 -15.38
C ASN A 397 -16.05 43.84 -14.30
N THR A 398 -16.03 42.97 -13.28
CA THR A 398 -15.10 43.05 -12.15
C THR A 398 -14.01 42.00 -12.31
N PRO A 399 -12.77 42.36 -12.71
CA PRO A 399 -11.63 41.46 -12.72
C PRO A 399 -11.35 40.93 -11.30
N VAL A 400 -11.14 39.63 -11.18
CA VAL A 400 -10.92 38.97 -9.88
C VAL A 400 -9.52 38.32 -9.82
N GLU A 401 -8.54 38.93 -10.51
CA GLU A 401 -7.14 38.46 -10.55
C GLU A 401 -6.43 38.65 -9.21
#